data_1bac51db645d89241753347c115b6bbd
#
_entry.id   1bac51db645d89241753347c115b6bbd
#
_cell.length_a   1.000
_cell.length_b   1.000
_cell.length_c   1.000
_cell.angle_alpha   90.00
_cell.angle_beta   90.00
_cell.angle_gamma   90.00
#
_symmetry.space_group_name_H-M   'P 1'
#
loop_
_entity.id
_entity.type
_entity.pdbx_description
1 polymer ?
#
loop_
_entity_poly.entity_id
_entity_poly.type
_entity_poly.pdbx_seq_one_letter_code
_entity_poly.pdbx_strand_id
1 'polypeptide(L)'
;MLCCLAEIFGRPLAFLAIFWPANAILLGMFLRFPQLNNLGGWFGAFSGFMLADLMTGNYVILTLFLTIANLLNPLVTLLIIRLLKLNYKEYNKGLTFLFLFLISSFGGCLISPIFAVLTIPHIPNTFMSMDRIWIDFGMWWTGEILNLVAFLPIILAIPGKQDVQGYVVEKKQQTLNLQNSFPLLAVIMSVTLTHFFIGPGAIMFPIGALIWAALTYNLFFIAIINCFVAMFMYNSISVYYLAESPDAYISTTLSVRIGLFMLALGPLTLAIISLNRQKLYHQILYLANHDGLTTAMNRRYFYEESERTVQHQTAKSTAKTVTILLLDLDYFKKINDNYGHAAGDKVLQDFTRMVQSQIRSSDLFGRIGGEEFAILLKDVSLQHSVEIAQRICNVVADTPIILDDGTKLNVSVSIGLSHQSLPFCVPFQQ
;
A
#
# COMPACT_ATOMS: atom_id res chain seq x y z
N MET A 1 -14.36 -4.97 -23.02
CA MET A 1 -15.72 -5.09 -22.48
C MET A 1 -16.03 -4.01 -21.44
N LEU A 2 -15.26 -3.85 -20.34
CA LEU A 2 -15.45 -2.76 -19.37
C LEU A 2 -15.32 -1.36 -20.00
N CYS A 3 -14.40 -1.14 -20.93
CA CYS A 3 -14.25 0.12 -21.65
C CYS A 3 -15.47 0.45 -22.53
N CYS A 4 -16.08 -0.54 -23.19
CA CYS A 4 -17.28 -0.35 -24.02
C CYS A 4 -18.50 0.07 -23.16
N LEU A 5 -18.63 -0.45 -21.95
CA LEU A 5 -19.71 -0.04 -21.03
C LEU A 5 -19.52 1.42 -20.56
N ALA A 6 -18.28 1.87 -20.32
CA ALA A 6 -17.99 3.26 -19.98
C ALA A 6 -18.33 4.24 -21.13
N GLU A 7 -18.14 3.83 -22.39
CA GLU A 7 -18.51 4.64 -23.55
C GLU A 7 -20.03 4.85 -23.71
N ILE A 8 -20.82 3.79 -23.45
CA ILE A 8 -22.30 3.85 -23.59
C ILE A 8 -22.90 4.86 -22.57
N PHE A 9 -22.31 4.97 -21.38
CA PHE A 9 -22.78 5.89 -20.33
C PHE A 9 -22.16 7.29 -20.40
N GLY A 10 -21.16 7.53 -21.23
CA GLY A 10 -20.32 8.72 -21.19
C GLY A 10 -20.48 9.73 -22.33
N ARG A 11 -21.46 9.59 -23.27
CA ARG A 11 -21.61 10.50 -24.43
C ARG A 11 -22.90 11.31 -24.41
N PRO A 12 -23.07 12.39 -23.60
CA PRO A 12 -24.26 13.21 -23.70
C PRO A 12 -24.28 14.19 -24.90
N LEU A 13 -23.13 14.54 -25.47
CA LEU A 13 -23.01 15.44 -26.61
C LEU A 13 -21.76 15.15 -27.44
N ALA A 14 -21.99 14.77 -28.69
CA ALA A 14 -21.03 14.67 -29.78
C ALA A 14 -19.55 14.76 -29.36
N PHE A 15 -18.83 13.63 -29.37
CA PHE A 15 -17.42 13.51 -29.71
C PHE A 15 -16.34 13.27 -28.65
N LEU A 16 -16.46 13.67 -27.39
CA LEU A 16 -15.46 13.31 -26.38
C LEU A 16 -16.14 12.60 -25.19
N ALA A 17 -15.69 11.39 -24.89
CA ALA A 17 -16.17 10.66 -23.73
C ALA A 17 -15.89 11.48 -22.45
N ILE A 18 -16.89 11.60 -21.58
CA ILE A 18 -16.76 12.28 -20.29
C ILE A 18 -15.66 11.60 -19.46
N PHE A 19 -15.63 10.28 -19.48
CA PHE A 19 -14.61 9.45 -18.85
C PHE A 19 -14.07 8.42 -19.85
N TRP A 20 -12.74 8.38 -19.97
CA TRP A 20 -12.02 7.41 -20.78
C TRP A 20 -10.95 6.71 -19.92
N PRO A 21 -11.33 5.81 -19.02
CA PRO A 21 -10.41 5.20 -18.06
C PRO A 21 -9.41 4.22 -18.68
N ALA A 22 -9.61 3.83 -19.94
CA ALA A 22 -8.89 2.73 -20.60
C ALA A 22 -7.38 2.93 -20.58
N ASN A 23 -6.88 4.15 -20.86
CA ASN A 23 -5.45 4.47 -20.88
C ASN A 23 -4.83 4.35 -19.50
N ALA A 24 -5.49 4.87 -18.47
CA ALA A 24 -5.05 4.79 -17.08
C ALA A 24 -5.08 3.34 -16.56
N ILE A 25 -6.10 2.57 -16.93
CA ILE A 25 -6.21 1.14 -16.59
C ILE A 25 -5.09 0.35 -17.25
N LEU A 26 -4.86 0.54 -18.57
CA LEU A 26 -3.81 -0.16 -19.30
C LEU A 26 -2.43 0.15 -18.70
N LEU A 27 -2.12 1.41 -18.45
CA LEU A 27 -0.89 1.83 -17.78
C LEU A 27 -0.74 1.17 -16.41
N GLY A 28 -1.78 1.23 -15.59
CA GLY A 28 -1.80 0.61 -14.26
C GLY A 28 -1.57 -0.90 -14.31
N MET A 29 -2.20 -1.59 -15.24
CA MET A 29 -2.02 -3.03 -15.45
C MET A 29 -0.59 -3.38 -15.85
N PHE A 30 0.02 -2.65 -16.78
CA PHE A 30 1.40 -2.87 -17.20
C PHE A 30 2.43 -2.55 -16.12
N LEU A 31 2.17 -1.55 -15.29
CA LEU A 31 3.02 -1.23 -14.14
C LEU A 31 2.90 -2.29 -13.04
N ARG A 32 1.69 -2.73 -12.73
CA ARG A 32 1.44 -3.68 -11.65
C ARG A 32 1.81 -5.12 -12.03
N PHE A 33 1.56 -5.50 -13.27
CA PHE A 33 1.80 -6.84 -13.81
C PHE A 33 2.74 -6.75 -15.02
N PRO A 34 4.06 -6.59 -14.80
CA PRO A 34 5.03 -6.41 -15.89
C PRO A 34 5.04 -7.53 -16.94
N GLN A 35 4.58 -8.73 -16.56
CA GLN A 35 4.42 -9.85 -17.49
C GLN A 35 3.37 -9.58 -18.58
N LEU A 36 2.44 -8.66 -18.37
CA LEU A 36 1.46 -8.25 -19.40
C LEU A 36 2.05 -7.23 -20.38
N ASN A 37 3.15 -6.57 -20.05
CA ASN A 37 3.83 -5.62 -20.93
C ASN A 37 4.73 -6.37 -21.93
N ASN A 38 4.11 -7.11 -22.82
CA ASN A 38 4.72 -7.88 -23.91
C ASN A 38 3.94 -7.66 -25.21
N LEU A 39 4.42 -8.21 -26.33
CA LEU A 39 3.78 -8.06 -27.65
C LEU A 39 2.30 -8.49 -27.64
N GLY A 40 1.96 -9.59 -26.95
CA GLY A 40 0.58 -10.05 -26.82
C GLY A 40 -0.32 -9.06 -26.04
N GLY A 41 0.19 -8.47 -24.96
CA GLY A 41 -0.51 -7.46 -24.18
C GLY A 41 -0.78 -6.18 -25.00
N TRP A 42 0.21 -5.71 -25.76
CA TRP A 42 0.04 -4.56 -26.66
C TRP A 42 -0.91 -4.84 -27.82
N PHE A 43 -0.83 -6.04 -28.42
CA PHE A 43 -1.77 -6.44 -29.46
C PHE A 43 -3.20 -6.56 -28.93
N GLY A 44 -3.37 -7.12 -27.73
CA GLY A 44 -4.66 -7.20 -27.06
C GLY A 44 -5.24 -5.81 -26.74
N ALA A 45 -4.40 -4.86 -26.29
CA ALA A 45 -4.80 -3.48 -26.07
C ALA A 45 -5.23 -2.79 -27.36
N PHE A 46 -4.41 -2.91 -28.43
CA PHE A 46 -4.73 -2.37 -29.75
C PHE A 46 -6.09 -2.90 -30.26
N SER A 47 -6.27 -4.22 -30.25
CA SER A 47 -7.51 -4.85 -30.70
C SER A 47 -8.72 -4.44 -29.85
N GLY A 48 -8.51 -4.29 -28.52
CA GLY A 48 -9.55 -3.83 -27.61
C GLY A 48 -10.01 -2.39 -27.87
N PHE A 49 -9.08 -1.47 -28.10
CA PHE A 49 -9.40 -0.09 -28.46
C PHE A 49 -10.07 0.00 -29.85
N MET A 50 -9.53 -0.71 -30.85
CA MET A 50 -10.15 -0.77 -32.18
C MET A 50 -11.60 -1.25 -32.10
N LEU A 51 -11.84 -2.35 -31.38
CA LEU A 51 -13.17 -2.93 -31.24
C LEU A 51 -14.14 -1.97 -30.54
N ALA A 52 -13.68 -1.36 -29.43
CA ALA A 52 -14.49 -0.43 -28.66
C ALA A 52 -14.96 0.76 -29.51
N ASP A 53 -14.03 1.42 -30.22
CA ASP A 53 -14.35 2.57 -31.07
C ASP A 53 -15.23 2.20 -32.27
N LEU A 54 -15.01 1.05 -32.91
CA LEU A 54 -15.87 0.57 -33.99
C LEU A 54 -17.30 0.29 -33.53
N MET A 55 -17.47 -0.25 -32.31
CA MET A 55 -18.80 -0.50 -31.73
C MET A 55 -19.56 0.79 -31.44
N THR A 56 -18.88 1.92 -31.27
CA THR A 56 -19.52 3.24 -31.07
C THR A 56 -19.90 3.93 -32.40
N GLY A 57 -19.66 3.27 -33.55
CA GLY A 57 -20.07 3.75 -34.86
C GLY A 57 -19.01 4.57 -35.59
N ASN A 58 -17.78 4.63 -35.07
CA ASN A 58 -16.68 5.25 -35.78
C ASN A 58 -16.25 4.38 -36.98
N TYR A 59 -15.81 5.01 -38.06
CA TYR A 59 -15.28 4.26 -39.23
C TYR A 59 -13.80 3.89 -39.01
N VAL A 60 -13.34 2.86 -39.73
CA VAL A 60 -12.06 2.16 -39.52
C VAL A 60 -10.85 3.11 -39.47
N ILE A 61 -10.76 4.10 -40.39
CA ILE A 61 -9.60 5.00 -40.46
C ILE A 61 -9.55 5.89 -39.21
N LEU A 62 -10.66 6.49 -38.80
CA LEU A 62 -10.72 7.32 -37.59
C LEU A 62 -10.38 6.50 -36.34
N THR A 63 -10.98 5.31 -36.22
CA THR A 63 -10.72 4.37 -35.14
C THR A 63 -9.24 4.00 -35.03
N LEU A 64 -8.56 3.79 -36.16
CA LEU A 64 -7.12 3.49 -36.17
C LEU A 64 -6.30 4.65 -35.57
N PHE A 65 -6.55 5.88 -35.97
CA PHE A 65 -5.83 7.05 -35.44
C PHE A 65 -6.15 7.31 -33.98
N LEU A 66 -7.40 7.14 -33.54
CA LEU A 66 -7.82 7.22 -32.14
C LEU A 66 -7.11 6.15 -31.30
N THR A 67 -7.05 4.91 -31.79
CA THR A 67 -6.36 3.80 -31.11
C THR A 67 -4.87 4.08 -30.96
N ILE A 68 -4.20 4.58 -32.02
CA ILE A 68 -2.78 4.96 -31.92
C ILE A 68 -2.59 6.08 -30.90
N ALA A 69 -3.41 7.13 -30.94
CA ALA A 69 -3.35 8.23 -29.97
C ALA A 69 -3.47 7.74 -28.53
N ASN A 70 -4.45 6.87 -28.26
CA ASN A 70 -4.67 6.30 -26.94
C ASN A 70 -3.51 5.42 -26.47
N LEU A 71 -2.91 4.61 -27.33
CA LEU A 71 -1.78 3.74 -26.99
C LEU A 71 -0.47 4.53 -26.79
N LEU A 72 -0.32 5.69 -27.40
CA LEU A 72 0.86 6.55 -27.19
C LEU A 72 0.99 7.02 -25.73
N ASN A 73 -0.11 7.27 -25.03
CA ASN A 73 -0.07 7.66 -23.61
C ASN A 73 0.67 6.61 -22.74
N PRO A 74 0.21 5.37 -22.59
CA PRO A 74 0.90 4.39 -21.76
C PRO A 74 2.28 4.02 -22.32
N LEU A 75 2.48 4.01 -23.66
CA LEU A 75 3.76 3.73 -24.29
C LEU A 75 4.83 4.74 -23.89
N VAL A 76 4.56 6.03 -24.06
CA VAL A 76 5.51 7.11 -23.74
C VAL A 76 5.76 7.17 -22.24
N THR A 77 4.72 7.02 -21.41
CA THR A 77 4.88 6.96 -19.95
C THR A 77 5.83 5.85 -19.54
N LEU A 78 5.63 4.63 -20.03
CA LEU A 78 6.49 3.47 -19.72
C LEU A 78 7.93 3.68 -20.23
N LEU A 79 8.09 4.28 -21.41
CA LEU A 79 9.39 4.61 -21.98
C LEU A 79 10.15 5.60 -21.07
N ILE A 80 9.49 6.68 -20.63
CA ILE A 80 10.11 7.68 -19.74
C ILE A 80 10.48 7.06 -18.41
N ILE A 81 9.59 6.26 -17.80
CA ILE A 81 9.86 5.53 -16.55
C ILE A 81 11.11 4.65 -16.70
N ARG A 82 11.23 3.96 -17.83
CA ARG A 82 12.38 3.09 -18.13
C ARG A 82 13.67 3.88 -18.33
N LEU A 83 13.61 4.99 -19.08
CA LEU A 83 14.76 5.87 -19.34
C LEU A 83 15.29 6.51 -18.04
N LEU A 84 14.38 6.96 -17.18
CA LEU A 84 14.73 7.55 -15.88
C LEU A 84 15.07 6.51 -14.80
N LYS A 85 15.01 5.20 -15.14
CA LYS A 85 15.26 4.08 -14.20
C LYS A 85 14.45 4.19 -12.90
N LEU A 86 13.23 4.71 -12.99
CA LEU A 86 12.37 4.86 -11.83
C LEU A 86 11.89 3.48 -11.36
N ASN A 87 12.08 3.22 -10.06
CA ASN A 87 11.55 2.00 -9.45
C ASN A 87 10.06 2.17 -9.14
N TYR A 88 9.21 2.01 -10.15
CA TYR A 88 7.76 2.14 -10.01
C TYR A 88 7.13 1.10 -9.06
N LYS A 89 7.82 -0.02 -8.75
CA LYS A 89 7.39 -0.99 -7.73
C LYS A 89 7.36 -0.37 -6.33
N GLU A 90 8.10 0.70 -6.15
CA GLU A 90 8.13 1.49 -4.91
C GLU A 90 7.26 2.76 -5.01
N TYR A 91 6.19 2.74 -5.83
CA TYR A 91 5.29 3.90 -6.01
C TYR A 91 4.76 4.45 -4.66
N ASN A 92 4.66 3.61 -3.63
CA ASN A 92 4.21 3.97 -2.30
C ASN A 92 5.33 4.43 -1.36
N LYS A 93 6.55 4.68 -1.87
CA LYS A 93 7.69 5.18 -1.10
C LYS A 93 8.06 6.61 -1.50
N GLY A 94 8.21 7.49 -0.52
CA GLY A 94 8.66 8.85 -0.72
C GLY A 94 7.88 9.63 -1.78
N LEU A 95 8.59 10.29 -2.68
CA LEU A 95 8.02 11.09 -3.76
C LEU A 95 7.81 10.32 -5.08
N THR A 96 8.09 9.01 -5.13
CA THR A 96 8.00 8.20 -6.36
C THR A 96 6.59 8.26 -6.97
N PHE A 97 5.57 8.27 -6.11
CA PHE A 97 4.17 8.43 -6.53
C PHE A 97 3.95 9.76 -7.27
N LEU A 98 4.40 10.87 -6.69
CA LEU A 98 4.24 12.19 -7.30
C LEU A 98 5.00 12.27 -8.64
N PHE A 99 6.24 11.76 -8.69
CA PHE A 99 7.00 11.69 -9.94
C PHE A 99 6.31 10.84 -11.00
N LEU A 100 5.72 9.71 -10.63
CA LEU A 100 4.96 8.87 -11.55
C LEU A 100 3.79 9.65 -12.16
N PHE A 101 3.05 10.41 -11.34
CA PHE A 101 1.94 11.24 -11.84
C PHE A 101 2.40 12.40 -12.72
N LEU A 102 3.48 13.09 -12.34
CA LEU A 102 4.04 14.17 -13.15
C LEU A 102 4.50 13.67 -14.53
N ILE A 103 5.26 12.55 -14.54
CA ILE A 103 5.73 11.94 -15.79
C ILE A 103 4.58 11.48 -16.65
N SER A 104 3.57 10.84 -16.06
CA SER A 104 2.40 10.39 -16.82
C SER A 104 1.60 11.57 -17.36
N SER A 105 1.37 12.62 -16.55
CA SER A 105 0.56 13.79 -16.91
C SER A 105 1.23 14.66 -17.98
N PHE A 106 2.54 14.90 -17.86
CA PHE A 106 3.31 15.78 -18.76
C PHE A 106 4.12 15.00 -19.82
N GLY A 107 4.16 13.67 -19.76
CA GLY A 107 4.73 12.82 -20.78
C GLY A 107 3.64 12.17 -21.63
N GLY A 108 3.12 11.05 -21.16
CA GLY A 108 2.14 10.24 -21.91
C GLY A 108 0.84 10.95 -22.21
N CYS A 109 0.20 11.55 -21.19
CA CYS A 109 -1.08 12.27 -21.37
C CYS A 109 -0.96 13.51 -22.26
N LEU A 110 0.25 14.04 -22.49
CA LEU A 110 0.48 15.18 -23.38
C LEU A 110 0.70 14.73 -24.82
N ILE A 111 1.40 13.63 -25.05
CA ILE A 111 1.72 13.12 -26.39
C ILE A 111 0.49 12.63 -27.14
N SER A 112 -0.45 12.00 -26.44
CA SER A 112 -1.70 11.50 -27.01
C SER A 112 -2.51 12.61 -27.73
N PRO A 113 -2.88 13.72 -27.06
CA PRO A 113 -3.58 14.81 -27.73
C PRO A 113 -2.74 15.55 -28.77
N ILE A 114 -1.41 15.66 -28.62
CA ILE A 114 -0.56 16.24 -29.66
C ILE A 114 -0.69 15.42 -30.96
N PHE A 115 -0.57 14.12 -30.87
CA PHE A 115 -0.76 13.24 -32.03
C PHE A 115 -2.17 13.39 -32.62
N ALA A 116 -3.20 13.38 -31.76
CA ALA A 116 -4.58 13.48 -32.20
C ALA A 116 -4.87 14.77 -32.97
N VAL A 117 -4.47 15.94 -32.42
CA VAL A 117 -4.72 17.24 -33.09
C VAL A 117 -3.90 17.45 -34.36
N LEU A 118 -2.78 16.78 -34.53
CA LEU A 118 -1.96 16.82 -35.74
C LEU A 118 -2.48 15.89 -36.85
N THR A 119 -3.26 14.87 -36.52
CA THR A 119 -3.66 13.83 -37.48
C THR A 119 -5.15 13.81 -37.77
N ILE A 120 -5.99 13.84 -36.74
CA ILE A 120 -7.45 13.63 -36.84
C ILE A 120 -8.15 14.73 -37.66
N PRO A 121 -7.81 16.04 -37.56
CA PRO A 121 -8.48 17.07 -38.35
C PRO A 121 -8.32 16.92 -39.86
N HIS A 122 -7.33 16.16 -40.34
CA HIS A 122 -7.11 15.86 -41.74
C HIS A 122 -7.98 14.73 -42.29
N ILE A 123 -8.68 14.03 -41.41
CA ILE A 123 -9.54 12.90 -41.79
C ILE A 123 -10.96 13.43 -42.04
N PRO A 124 -11.61 13.08 -43.19
CA PRO A 124 -12.96 13.55 -43.49
C PRO A 124 -13.99 13.12 -42.44
N ASN A 125 -14.97 13.98 -42.20
CA ASN A 125 -16.11 13.72 -41.29
C ASN A 125 -15.69 13.38 -39.83
N THR A 126 -14.68 14.11 -39.30
CA THR A 126 -14.25 13.96 -37.91
C THR A 126 -14.88 15.04 -37.03
N PHE A 127 -14.77 14.82 -35.72
CA PHE A 127 -15.24 15.77 -34.70
C PHE A 127 -14.21 16.88 -34.38
N MET A 128 -12.94 16.75 -34.83
CA MET A 128 -11.89 17.73 -34.67
C MET A 128 -11.76 18.60 -35.91
N SER A 129 -11.48 19.89 -35.73
CA SER A 129 -11.24 20.85 -36.81
C SER A 129 -9.99 21.69 -36.53
N MET A 130 -9.35 22.16 -37.61
CA MET A 130 -8.17 23.04 -37.50
C MET A 130 -8.46 24.34 -36.77
N ASP A 131 -9.68 24.87 -36.87
CA ASP A 131 -10.07 26.12 -36.23
C ASP A 131 -10.18 26.01 -34.70
N ARG A 132 -10.32 24.80 -34.17
CA ARG A 132 -10.52 24.54 -32.75
C ARG A 132 -9.39 23.70 -32.13
N ILE A 133 -8.26 23.63 -32.77
CA ILE A 133 -7.13 22.74 -32.42
C ILE A 133 -6.69 22.86 -30.95
N TRP A 134 -6.62 24.09 -30.43
CA TRP A 134 -6.22 24.32 -29.03
C TRP A 134 -7.28 23.90 -28.01
N ILE A 135 -8.54 24.03 -28.38
CA ILE A 135 -9.67 23.60 -27.55
C ILE A 135 -9.68 22.08 -27.49
N ASP A 136 -9.60 21.42 -28.64
CA ASP A 136 -9.60 19.97 -28.75
C ASP A 136 -8.39 19.35 -28.02
N PHE A 137 -7.21 19.97 -28.15
CA PHE A 137 -6.03 19.61 -27.39
C PHE A 137 -6.26 19.69 -25.87
N GLY A 138 -6.76 20.85 -25.39
CA GLY A 138 -7.02 21.07 -23.98
C GLY A 138 -8.06 20.11 -23.42
N MET A 139 -9.15 19.87 -24.14
CA MET A 139 -10.21 18.95 -23.77
C MET A 139 -9.71 17.51 -23.67
N TRP A 140 -8.87 17.07 -24.59
CA TRP A 140 -8.28 15.74 -24.56
C TRP A 140 -7.28 15.60 -23.41
N TRP A 141 -6.28 16.50 -23.33
CA TRP A 141 -5.26 16.45 -22.30
C TRP A 141 -5.83 16.48 -20.87
N THR A 142 -6.75 17.41 -20.60
CA THR A 142 -7.37 17.52 -19.26
C THR A 142 -8.24 16.31 -18.93
N GLY A 143 -8.87 15.68 -19.92
CA GLY A 143 -9.57 14.42 -19.78
C GLY A 143 -8.62 13.28 -19.39
N GLU A 144 -7.48 13.15 -20.07
CA GLU A 144 -6.47 12.13 -19.79
C GLU A 144 -5.91 12.26 -18.37
N ILE A 145 -5.53 13.46 -17.92
CA ILE A 145 -4.97 13.65 -16.57
C ILE A 145 -6.01 13.39 -15.48
N LEU A 146 -7.28 13.75 -15.71
CA LEU A 146 -8.35 13.43 -14.76
C LEU A 146 -8.57 11.92 -14.64
N ASN A 147 -8.65 11.21 -15.78
CA ASN A 147 -8.77 9.75 -15.79
C ASN A 147 -7.56 9.07 -15.14
N LEU A 148 -6.37 9.60 -15.38
CA LEU A 148 -5.13 9.11 -14.78
C LEU A 148 -5.20 9.15 -13.25
N VAL A 149 -5.54 10.31 -12.66
CA VAL A 149 -5.58 10.48 -11.20
C VAL A 149 -6.75 9.73 -10.56
N ALA A 150 -7.83 9.51 -11.29
CA ALA A 150 -8.98 8.76 -10.81
C ALA A 150 -8.74 7.24 -10.79
N PHE A 151 -8.14 6.66 -11.82
CA PHE A 151 -8.11 5.20 -11.99
C PHE A 151 -6.75 4.56 -11.72
N LEU A 152 -5.63 5.21 -12.07
CA LEU A 152 -4.30 4.63 -11.88
C LEU A 152 -4.01 4.28 -10.40
N PRO A 153 -4.32 5.14 -9.40
CA PRO A 153 -4.06 4.81 -7.99
C PRO A 153 -4.82 3.59 -7.51
N ILE A 154 -6.05 3.38 -7.99
CA ILE A 154 -6.87 2.22 -7.61
C ILE A 154 -6.13 0.94 -8.01
N ILE A 155 -5.67 0.86 -9.28
CA ILE A 155 -5.02 -0.34 -9.81
C ILE A 155 -3.69 -0.61 -9.11
N LEU A 156 -2.90 0.43 -8.89
CA LEU A 156 -1.62 0.30 -8.20
C LEU A 156 -1.81 -0.14 -6.73
N ALA A 157 -2.85 0.35 -6.06
CA ALA A 157 -3.09 0.11 -4.64
C ALA A 157 -3.96 -1.13 -4.35
N ILE A 158 -4.41 -1.91 -5.35
CA ILE A 158 -5.14 -3.17 -5.11
C ILE A 158 -4.33 -4.05 -4.14
N PRO A 159 -4.89 -4.49 -3.00
CA PRO A 159 -4.15 -5.29 -2.03
C PRO A 159 -3.77 -6.66 -2.61
N GLY A 160 -2.54 -7.11 -2.34
CA GLY A 160 -2.08 -8.46 -2.68
C GLY A 160 -2.73 -9.53 -1.79
N LYS A 161 -2.61 -10.82 -2.17
CA LYS A 161 -3.16 -11.93 -1.35
C LYS A 161 -2.64 -11.94 0.09
N GLN A 162 -1.38 -11.61 0.29
CA GLN A 162 -0.75 -11.55 1.63
C GLN A 162 -1.27 -10.36 2.44
N ASP A 163 -1.50 -9.22 1.79
CA ASP A 163 -2.04 -8.02 2.45
C ASP A 163 -3.49 -8.24 2.90
N VAL A 164 -4.28 -8.98 2.11
CA VAL A 164 -5.68 -9.32 2.46
C VAL A 164 -5.72 -10.25 3.68
N GLN A 165 -4.83 -11.23 3.77
CA GLN A 165 -4.77 -12.13 4.92
C GLN A 165 -4.35 -11.39 6.20
N GLY A 166 -3.33 -10.53 6.13
CA GLY A 166 -2.93 -9.67 7.24
C GLY A 166 -4.05 -8.73 7.70
N TYR A 167 -4.74 -8.09 6.75
CA TYR A 167 -5.84 -7.18 7.02
C TYR A 167 -7.06 -7.88 7.65
N VAL A 168 -7.38 -9.10 7.23
CA VAL A 168 -8.49 -9.89 7.83
C VAL A 168 -8.17 -10.30 9.26
N VAL A 169 -6.92 -10.64 9.57
CA VAL A 169 -6.48 -10.98 10.93
C VAL A 169 -6.52 -9.76 11.85
N GLU A 170 -6.01 -8.61 11.39
CA GLU A 170 -5.98 -7.37 12.15
C GLU A 170 -7.40 -6.81 12.41
N LYS A 171 -8.29 -6.90 11.41
CA LYS A 171 -9.69 -6.44 11.51
C LYS A 171 -10.56 -7.36 12.38
N LYS A 172 -10.20 -8.63 12.55
CA LYS A 172 -10.92 -9.55 13.46
C LYS A 172 -10.72 -9.17 14.93
N GLN A 173 -9.70 -8.37 15.25
CA GLN A 173 -9.45 -7.81 16.58
C GLN A 173 -10.01 -6.39 16.79
N GLN A 174 -10.32 -5.67 15.71
CA GLN A 174 -10.96 -4.34 15.80
C GLN A 174 -12.46 -4.51 15.67
N THR A 175 -13.19 -4.31 16.75
CA THR A 175 -14.65 -4.07 16.72
C THR A 175 -14.94 -2.94 15.72
N LEU A 176 -16.02 -3.08 14.92
CA LEU A 176 -16.54 -2.03 14.04
C LEU A 176 -16.70 -0.73 14.85
N ASN A 177 -15.71 0.13 14.79
CA ASN A 177 -15.74 1.39 15.52
C ASN A 177 -16.50 2.38 14.61
N LEU A 178 -17.69 2.80 15.02
CA LEU A 178 -18.52 3.82 14.33
C LEU A 178 -17.70 5.08 14.01
N GLN A 179 -16.69 5.40 14.83
CA GLN A 179 -15.79 6.52 14.60
C GLN A 179 -15.03 6.45 13.27
N ASN A 180 -14.76 5.24 12.75
CA ASN A 180 -14.10 5.06 11.46
C ASN A 180 -15.00 5.37 10.26
N SER A 181 -16.31 5.54 10.44
CA SER A 181 -17.25 5.89 9.37
C SER A 181 -17.42 7.40 9.19
N PHE A 182 -17.08 8.21 10.19
CA PHE A 182 -17.27 9.66 10.12
C PHE A 182 -16.52 10.35 8.97
N PRO A 183 -15.26 10.02 8.62
CA PRO A 183 -14.61 10.65 7.48
C PRO A 183 -15.34 10.41 6.15
N LEU A 184 -15.88 9.20 5.94
CA LEU A 184 -16.65 8.89 4.74
C LEU A 184 -17.97 9.68 4.70
N LEU A 185 -18.67 9.77 5.84
CA LEU A 185 -19.88 10.58 5.94
C LEU A 185 -19.61 12.05 5.68
N ALA A 186 -18.48 12.58 6.18
CA ALA A 186 -18.05 13.95 5.92
C ALA A 186 -17.77 14.18 4.43
N VAL A 187 -17.14 13.22 3.73
CA VAL A 187 -16.94 13.31 2.28
C VAL A 187 -18.28 13.32 1.56
N ILE A 188 -19.19 12.41 1.87
CA ILE A 188 -20.51 12.34 1.23
C ILE A 188 -21.27 13.66 1.46
N MET A 189 -21.28 14.17 2.69
CA MET A 189 -21.96 15.43 3.00
C MET A 189 -21.34 16.62 2.25
N SER A 190 -20.02 16.73 2.23
CA SER A 190 -19.33 17.81 1.53
C SER A 190 -19.54 17.79 0.01
N VAL A 191 -19.54 16.58 -0.58
CA VAL A 191 -19.85 16.38 -2.00
C VAL A 191 -21.31 16.69 -2.29
N THR A 192 -22.25 16.32 -1.41
CA THR A 192 -23.65 16.67 -1.57
C THR A 192 -23.89 18.18 -1.51
N LEU A 193 -23.14 18.89 -0.65
CA LEU A 193 -23.20 20.36 -0.59
C LEU A 193 -22.83 21.02 -1.92
N THR A 194 -21.91 20.42 -2.70
CA THR A 194 -21.56 20.98 -4.04
C THR A 194 -22.71 21.00 -5.01
N HIS A 195 -23.72 20.16 -4.82
CA HIS A 195 -24.93 20.13 -5.65
C HIS A 195 -25.86 21.32 -5.35
N PHE A 196 -25.87 21.78 -4.10
CA PHE A 196 -26.71 22.92 -3.70
C PHE A 196 -26.03 24.28 -3.91
N PHE A 197 -24.71 24.33 -3.80
CA PHE A 197 -23.91 25.55 -3.90
C PHE A 197 -22.96 25.45 -5.09
N ILE A 198 -23.49 25.62 -6.31
CA ILE A 198 -22.70 25.55 -7.54
C ILE A 198 -21.97 26.89 -7.76
N GLY A 199 -20.66 26.82 -7.90
CA GLY A 199 -19.81 27.99 -8.15
C GLY A 199 -18.33 27.60 -8.18
N PRO A 200 -17.43 28.57 -8.48
CA PRO A 200 -16.00 28.29 -8.61
C PRO A 200 -15.35 27.67 -7.37
N GLY A 201 -15.87 27.97 -6.18
CA GLY A 201 -15.37 27.43 -4.91
C GLY A 201 -15.88 26.03 -4.56
N ALA A 202 -16.92 25.52 -5.24
CA ALA A 202 -17.55 24.24 -4.91
C ALA A 202 -16.58 23.05 -4.97
N ILE A 203 -15.57 23.11 -5.87
CA ILE A 203 -14.53 22.07 -6.00
C ILE A 203 -13.77 21.88 -4.69
N MET A 204 -13.63 22.92 -3.88
CA MET A 204 -12.87 22.88 -2.63
C MET A 204 -13.63 22.28 -1.44
N PHE A 205 -14.95 22.16 -1.49
CA PHE A 205 -15.75 21.69 -0.35
C PHE A 205 -15.31 20.31 0.19
N PRO A 206 -14.96 19.30 -0.63
CA PRO A 206 -14.55 18.01 -0.12
C PRO A 206 -13.13 17.96 0.45
N ILE A 207 -12.30 19.00 0.28
CA ILE A 207 -10.86 18.92 0.59
C ILE A 207 -10.58 18.54 2.05
N GLY A 208 -11.27 19.18 3.00
CA GLY A 208 -11.09 18.90 4.43
C GLY A 208 -11.51 17.46 4.79
N ALA A 209 -12.62 17.00 4.25
CA ALA A 209 -13.13 15.65 4.46
C ALA A 209 -12.23 14.59 3.79
N LEU A 210 -11.70 14.87 2.59
CA LEU A 210 -10.75 14.00 1.90
C LEU A 210 -9.41 13.91 2.64
N ILE A 211 -8.92 14.99 3.22
CA ILE A 211 -7.73 14.99 4.08
C ILE A 211 -7.96 14.10 5.30
N TRP A 212 -9.11 14.24 5.98
CA TRP A 212 -9.46 13.39 7.11
C TRP A 212 -9.55 11.91 6.70
N ALA A 213 -10.22 11.62 5.58
CA ALA A 213 -10.30 10.27 5.02
C ALA A 213 -8.91 9.69 4.71
N ALA A 214 -7.98 10.50 4.14
CA ALA A 214 -6.63 10.09 3.81
C ALA A 214 -5.76 9.74 5.03
N LEU A 215 -6.05 10.35 6.18
CA LEU A 215 -5.39 10.02 7.45
C LEU A 215 -5.98 8.78 8.14
N THR A 216 -7.22 8.41 7.78
CA THR A 216 -7.95 7.32 8.43
C THR A 216 -7.94 6.03 7.61
N TYR A 217 -8.06 6.14 6.29
CA TYR A 217 -8.18 4.98 5.40
C TYR A 217 -6.87 4.65 4.70
N ASN A 218 -6.73 3.39 4.27
CA ASN A 218 -5.59 2.98 3.46
C ASN A 218 -5.66 3.57 2.03
N LEU A 219 -4.53 3.52 1.33
CA LEU A 219 -4.38 4.09 -0.02
C LEU A 219 -5.42 3.57 -1.02
N PHE A 220 -5.79 2.29 -0.96
CA PHE A 220 -6.76 1.71 -1.88
C PHE A 220 -8.16 2.32 -1.69
N PHE A 221 -8.63 2.44 -0.45
CA PHE A 221 -9.92 3.04 -0.17
C PHE A 221 -9.96 4.53 -0.49
N ILE A 222 -8.89 5.27 -0.19
CA ILE A 222 -8.85 6.70 -0.54
C ILE A 222 -8.80 6.92 -2.05
N ALA A 223 -8.13 6.03 -2.81
CA ALA A 223 -8.15 6.06 -4.27
C ALA A 223 -9.56 5.85 -4.83
N ILE A 224 -10.32 4.92 -4.28
CA ILE A 224 -11.73 4.70 -4.64
C ILE A 224 -12.59 5.93 -4.30
N ILE A 225 -12.45 6.47 -3.09
CA ILE A 225 -13.19 7.68 -2.67
C ILE A 225 -12.89 8.84 -3.60
N ASN A 226 -11.62 9.11 -3.91
CA ASN A 226 -11.22 10.15 -4.84
C ASN A 226 -11.81 9.95 -6.24
N CYS A 227 -11.84 8.71 -6.75
CA CYS A 227 -12.43 8.40 -8.04
C CYS A 227 -13.93 8.77 -8.04
N PHE A 228 -14.69 8.33 -7.03
CA PHE A 228 -16.10 8.67 -6.92
C PHE A 228 -16.34 10.17 -6.77
N VAL A 229 -15.56 10.85 -5.95
CA VAL A 229 -15.63 12.32 -5.79
C VAL A 229 -15.38 13.02 -7.12
N ALA A 230 -14.31 12.64 -7.84
CA ALA A 230 -13.98 13.22 -9.13
C ALA A 230 -15.07 13.01 -10.17
N MET A 231 -15.61 11.79 -10.26
CA MET A 231 -16.69 11.44 -11.20
C MET A 231 -17.98 12.21 -10.88
N PHE A 232 -18.39 12.20 -9.62
CA PHE A 232 -19.64 12.86 -9.20
C PHE A 232 -19.54 14.39 -9.40
N MET A 233 -18.47 15.02 -8.93
CA MET A 233 -18.31 16.47 -9.05
C MET A 233 -18.17 16.93 -10.50
N TYR A 234 -17.38 16.18 -11.30
CA TYR A 234 -17.26 16.49 -12.72
C TYR A 234 -18.64 16.45 -13.40
N ASN A 235 -19.41 15.39 -13.17
CA ASN A 235 -20.76 15.28 -13.76
C ASN A 235 -21.69 16.40 -13.28
N SER A 236 -21.77 16.67 -11.97
CA SER A 236 -22.65 17.68 -11.40
C SER A 236 -22.35 19.10 -11.93
N ILE A 237 -21.06 19.47 -11.99
CA ILE A 237 -20.66 20.80 -12.43
C ILE A 237 -20.78 20.92 -13.95
N SER A 238 -20.36 19.92 -14.73
CA SER A 238 -20.40 19.96 -16.19
C SER A 238 -21.82 20.02 -16.73
N VAL A 239 -22.76 19.25 -16.13
CA VAL A 239 -24.17 19.26 -16.55
C VAL A 239 -24.82 20.63 -16.31
N TYR A 240 -24.51 21.29 -15.19
CA TYR A 240 -25.02 22.61 -14.90
C TYR A 240 -24.62 23.65 -15.95
N TYR A 241 -23.32 23.74 -16.26
CA TYR A 241 -22.81 24.72 -17.22
C TYR A 241 -23.13 24.38 -18.67
N LEU A 242 -23.39 23.12 -19.00
CA LEU A 242 -23.89 22.72 -20.33
C LEU A 242 -25.23 23.36 -20.66
N ALA A 243 -26.07 23.56 -19.64
CA ALA A 243 -27.38 24.20 -19.79
C ALA A 243 -27.30 25.71 -20.06
N GLU A 244 -26.14 26.35 -19.73
CA GLU A 244 -25.96 27.81 -19.94
C GLU A 244 -25.56 28.14 -21.38
N SER A 245 -24.39 27.65 -21.85
CA SER A 245 -23.93 27.85 -23.22
C SER A 245 -22.78 26.88 -23.57
N PRO A 246 -22.56 26.55 -24.87
CA PRO A 246 -21.45 25.70 -25.30
C PRO A 246 -20.07 26.26 -24.93
N ASP A 247 -19.85 27.56 -25.02
CA ASP A 247 -18.55 28.17 -24.70
C ASP A 247 -18.28 28.17 -23.19
N ALA A 248 -19.28 28.46 -22.37
CA ALA A 248 -19.21 28.34 -20.93
C ALA A 248 -18.91 26.90 -20.51
N TYR A 249 -19.53 25.90 -21.17
CA TYR A 249 -19.26 24.48 -20.94
C TYR A 249 -17.80 24.13 -21.19
N ILE A 250 -17.20 24.53 -22.31
CA ILE A 250 -15.82 24.22 -22.68
C ILE A 250 -14.84 24.80 -21.65
N SER A 251 -14.93 26.11 -21.38
CA SER A 251 -14.01 26.79 -20.47
C SER A 251 -14.12 26.22 -19.03
N THR A 252 -15.34 25.97 -18.57
CA THR A 252 -15.60 25.41 -17.26
C THR A 252 -15.12 23.97 -17.16
N THR A 253 -15.34 23.14 -18.19
CA THR A 253 -14.88 21.74 -18.22
C THR A 253 -13.36 21.64 -18.10
N LEU A 254 -12.60 22.47 -18.82
CA LEU A 254 -11.14 22.52 -18.69
C LEU A 254 -10.71 22.86 -17.26
N SER A 255 -11.29 23.91 -16.70
CA SER A 255 -10.98 24.36 -15.34
C SER A 255 -11.34 23.30 -14.28
N VAL A 256 -12.52 22.69 -14.38
CA VAL A 256 -12.99 21.65 -13.45
C VAL A 256 -12.11 20.42 -13.50
N ARG A 257 -11.73 19.94 -14.69
CA ARG A 257 -10.85 18.77 -14.82
C ARG A 257 -9.49 19.00 -14.18
N ILE A 258 -8.87 20.17 -14.41
CA ILE A 258 -7.61 20.56 -13.76
C ILE A 258 -7.81 20.67 -12.24
N GLY A 259 -8.88 21.32 -11.79
CA GLY A 259 -9.20 21.48 -10.37
C GLY A 259 -9.38 20.14 -9.66
N LEU A 260 -10.10 19.19 -10.25
CA LEU A 260 -10.32 17.86 -9.70
C LEU A 260 -9.04 17.02 -9.71
N PHE A 261 -8.19 17.14 -10.74
CA PHE A 261 -6.87 16.53 -10.75
C PHE A 261 -6.03 17.02 -9.56
N MET A 262 -5.95 18.34 -9.35
CA MET A 262 -5.22 18.92 -8.22
C MET A 262 -5.83 18.53 -6.87
N LEU A 263 -7.15 18.55 -6.76
CA LEU A 263 -7.87 18.12 -5.55
C LEU A 263 -7.55 16.69 -5.16
N ALA A 264 -7.47 15.78 -6.12
CA ALA A 264 -7.23 14.36 -5.85
C ALA A 264 -5.77 14.06 -5.47
N LEU A 265 -4.80 14.83 -5.97
CA LEU A 265 -3.38 14.61 -5.67
C LEU A 265 -3.05 14.78 -4.18
N GLY A 266 -3.64 15.77 -3.51
CA GLY A 266 -3.39 16.07 -2.11
C GLY A 266 -3.69 14.89 -1.18
N PRO A 267 -4.93 14.38 -1.14
CA PRO A 267 -5.31 13.24 -0.32
C PRO A 267 -4.53 11.97 -0.63
N LEU A 268 -4.26 11.68 -1.92
CA LEU A 268 -3.46 10.52 -2.32
C LEU A 268 -2.02 10.61 -1.80
N THR A 269 -1.39 11.77 -1.97
CA THR A 269 -0.03 12.02 -1.47
C THR A 269 0.02 11.89 0.07
N LEU A 270 -0.98 12.46 0.75
CA LEU A 270 -1.08 12.38 2.21
C LEU A 270 -1.25 10.94 2.70
N ALA A 271 -2.09 10.14 2.04
CA ALA A 271 -2.27 8.72 2.37
C ALA A 271 -0.97 7.92 2.23
N ILE A 272 -0.16 8.20 1.18
CA ILE A 272 1.14 7.56 0.99
C ILE A 272 2.15 8.00 2.06
N ILE A 273 2.20 9.28 2.38
CA ILE A 273 3.08 9.79 3.45
C ILE A 273 2.68 9.17 4.79
N SER A 274 1.39 9.08 5.10
CA SER A 274 0.88 8.46 6.32
C SER A 274 1.27 6.98 6.39
N LEU A 275 1.11 6.23 5.30
CA LEU A 275 1.52 4.82 5.20
C LEU A 275 3.02 4.64 5.44
N ASN A 276 3.86 5.49 4.83
CA ASN A 276 5.31 5.43 5.00
C ASN A 276 5.72 5.76 6.44
N ARG A 277 5.11 6.78 7.03
CA ARG A 277 5.34 7.13 8.43
C ARG A 277 5.00 5.96 9.36
N GLN A 278 3.87 5.29 9.14
CA GLN A 278 3.46 4.14 9.94
C GLN A 278 4.46 2.98 9.80
N LYS A 279 4.91 2.66 8.59
CA LYS A 279 5.94 1.62 8.36
C LYS A 279 7.25 1.95 9.07
N LEU A 280 7.73 3.19 8.93
CA LEU A 280 8.96 3.64 9.60
C LEU A 280 8.81 3.58 11.13
N TYR A 281 7.66 3.98 11.66
CA TYR A 281 7.38 3.91 13.09
C TYR A 281 7.43 2.46 13.60
N HIS A 282 6.82 1.50 12.90
CA HIS A 282 6.90 0.08 13.26
C HIS A 282 8.34 -0.45 13.18
N GLN A 283 9.12 -0.03 12.17
CA GLN A 283 10.53 -0.41 12.09
C GLN A 283 11.35 0.15 13.25
N ILE A 284 11.13 1.41 13.61
CA ILE A 284 11.81 2.04 14.77
C ILE A 284 11.42 1.32 16.06
N LEU A 285 10.14 1.02 16.26
CA LEU A 285 9.68 0.27 17.44
C LEU A 285 10.29 -1.13 17.49
N TYR A 286 10.36 -1.82 16.35
CA TYR A 286 11.00 -3.12 16.28
C TYR A 286 12.48 -3.05 16.67
N LEU A 287 13.24 -2.12 16.09
CA LEU A 287 14.66 -1.91 16.41
C LEU A 287 14.88 -1.46 17.86
N ALA A 288 13.97 -0.67 18.42
CA ALA A 288 14.04 -0.23 19.80
C ALA A 288 13.72 -1.35 20.81
N ASN A 289 12.97 -2.38 20.41
CA ASN A 289 12.43 -3.42 21.26
C ASN A 289 13.13 -4.77 21.11
N HIS A 290 13.94 -4.95 20.06
CA HIS A 290 14.63 -6.21 19.79
C HIS A 290 16.15 -6.02 19.81
N ASP A 291 16.85 -7.09 20.13
CA ASP A 291 18.32 -7.15 20.07
C ASP A 291 18.79 -7.16 18.61
N GLY A 292 19.73 -6.27 18.28
CA GLY A 292 20.18 -6.07 16.90
C GLY A 292 20.93 -7.27 16.30
N LEU A 293 21.47 -8.17 17.11
CA LEU A 293 22.19 -9.35 16.67
C LEU A 293 21.26 -10.55 16.51
N THR A 294 20.40 -10.79 17.50
CA THR A 294 19.65 -12.06 17.65
C THR A 294 18.18 -11.94 17.25
N THR A 295 17.65 -10.73 17.10
CA THR A 295 16.22 -10.46 16.87
C THR A 295 15.27 -10.90 18.02
N ALA A 296 15.79 -11.46 19.12
CA ALA A 296 15.03 -11.66 20.34
C ALA A 296 14.62 -10.30 20.95
N MET A 297 13.64 -10.28 21.83
CA MET A 297 13.33 -9.05 22.58
C MET A 297 14.59 -8.59 23.33
N ASN A 298 14.87 -7.31 23.35
CA ASN A 298 15.94 -6.79 24.21
C ASN A 298 15.50 -6.82 25.69
N ARG A 299 16.48 -6.70 26.61
CA ARG A 299 16.26 -6.75 28.04
C ARG A 299 15.09 -5.87 28.49
N ARG A 300 15.07 -4.59 28.10
CA ARG A 300 14.06 -3.63 28.52
C ARG A 300 12.67 -4.08 28.09
N TYR A 301 12.49 -4.40 26.82
CA TYR A 301 11.18 -4.75 26.26
C TYR A 301 10.67 -6.09 26.79
N PHE A 302 11.57 -7.07 27.02
CA PHE A 302 11.21 -8.35 27.65
C PHE A 302 10.62 -8.13 29.03
N TYR A 303 11.25 -7.29 29.90
CA TYR A 303 10.72 -7.01 31.23
C TYR A 303 9.40 -6.23 31.18
N GLU A 304 9.30 -5.18 30.38
CA GLU A 304 8.06 -4.40 30.21
C GLU A 304 6.89 -5.29 29.76
N GLU A 305 7.11 -6.17 28.78
CA GLU A 305 6.05 -7.02 28.22
C GLU A 305 5.71 -8.20 29.16
N SER A 306 6.70 -8.68 29.91
CA SER A 306 6.48 -9.68 30.97
C SER A 306 5.60 -9.12 32.09
N GLU A 307 5.89 -7.91 32.54
CA GLU A 307 5.09 -7.24 33.56
C GLU A 307 3.65 -6.99 33.09
N ARG A 308 3.47 -6.45 31.88
CA ARG A 308 2.14 -6.29 31.28
C ARG A 308 1.38 -7.60 31.19
N THR A 309 2.05 -8.67 30.81
CA THR A 309 1.46 -10.01 30.68
C THR A 309 0.96 -10.50 32.04
N VAL A 310 1.78 -10.37 33.08
CA VAL A 310 1.42 -10.78 34.44
C VAL A 310 0.24 -9.97 34.96
N GLN A 311 0.27 -8.62 34.82
CA GLN A 311 -0.82 -7.73 35.24
C GLN A 311 -2.14 -8.08 34.51
N HIS A 312 -2.08 -8.32 33.20
CA HIS A 312 -3.27 -8.64 32.40
C HIS A 312 -3.86 -10.01 32.73
N GLN A 313 -3.02 -10.97 33.10
CA GLN A 313 -3.48 -12.30 33.54
C GLN A 313 -4.07 -12.24 34.96
N THR A 314 -3.50 -11.43 35.85
CA THR A 314 -4.01 -11.21 37.21
C THR A 314 -5.40 -10.57 37.22
N ALA A 315 -5.69 -9.68 36.26
CA ALA A 315 -6.98 -9.01 36.13
C ALA A 315 -8.13 -9.94 35.65
N LYS A 316 -7.82 -11.09 35.04
CA LYS A 316 -8.80 -12.07 34.61
C LYS A 316 -9.04 -13.07 35.73
N SER A 317 -10.24 -13.19 36.26
CA SER A 317 -10.71 -13.97 37.43
C SER A 317 -10.44 -15.51 37.40
N THR A 318 -9.66 -16.05 36.47
CA THR A 318 -9.31 -17.46 36.36
C THR A 318 -7.88 -17.69 36.83
N ALA A 319 -7.65 -18.72 37.66
CA ALA A 319 -6.30 -19.12 38.08
C ALA A 319 -5.42 -19.38 36.85
N LYS A 320 -4.38 -18.61 36.68
CA LYS A 320 -3.45 -18.70 35.57
C LYS A 320 -2.03 -18.90 36.08
N THR A 321 -1.20 -19.49 35.28
CA THR A 321 0.19 -19.74 35.64
C THR A 321 1.14 -19.02 34.70
N VAL A 322 2.28 -18.62 35.25
CA VAL A 322 3.42 -18.11 34.46
C VAL A 322 4.68 -18.86 34.89
N THR A 323 5.54 -19.16 33.93
CA THR A 323 6.84 -19.75 34.17
C THR A 323 7.90 -18.89 33.50
N ILE A 324 8.96 -18.53 34.27
CA ILE A 324 10.14 -17.87 33.73
C ILE A 324 11.23 -18.92 33.61
N LEU A 325 11.86 -18.98 32.44
CA LEU A 325 13.09 -19.73 32.19
C LEU A 325 14.22 -18.73 31.99
N LEU A 326 15.33 -18.89 32.69
CA LEU A 326 16.57 -18.17 32.48
C LEU A 326 17.55 -19.13 31.81
N LEU A 327 18.10 -18.73 30.68
CA LEU A 327 18.99 -19.54 29.86
C LEU A 327 20.36 -18.89 29.79
N ASP A 328 21.42 -19.66 29.97
CA ASP A 328 22.81 -19.23 29.86
C ASP A 328 23.58 -20.21 28.97
N LEU A 329 24.28 -19.70 27.94
CA LEU A 329 25.08 -20.51 27.02
C LEU A 329 26.37 -20.96 27.71
N ASP A 330 26.52 -22.25 27.89
CA ASP A 330 27.66 -22.82 28.59
C ASP A 330 28.97 -22.55 27.83
N TYR A 331 29.97 -22.05 28.55
CA TYR A 331 31.32 -21.78 28.01
C TYR A 331 31.39 -20.82 26.84
N PHE A 332 30.44 -19.94 26.67
CA PHE A 332 30.36 -18.99 25.53
C PHE A 332 31.65 -18.17 25.38
N LYS A 333 32.23 -17.72 26.48
CA LYS A 333 33.55 -17.03 26.44
C LYS A 333 34.63 -17.83 25.76
N LYS A 334 34.70 -19.16 26.01
CA LYS A 334 35.69 -20.02 25.35
C LYS A 334 35.49 -20.10 23.84
N ILE A 335 34.22 -20.03 23.40
CA ILE A 335 33.92 -19.98 21.95
C ILE A 335 34.50 -18.70 21.34
N ASN A 336 34.25 -17.57 21.97
CA ASN A 336 34.82 -16.29 21.51
C ASN A 336 36.36 -16.31 21.52
N ASP A 337 36.99 -16.83 22.58
CA ASP A 337 38.43 -16.87 22.72
C ASP A 337 39.09 -17.79 21.69
N ASN A 338 38.45 -18.90 21.32
CA ASN A 338 39.01 -19.90 20.40
C ASN A 338 38.69 -19.64 18.93
N TYR A 339 37.50 -19.08 18.61
CA TYR A 339 36.97 -18.97 17.25
C TYR A 339 36.66 -17.50 16.84
N GLY A 340 36.90 -16.56 17.76
CA GLY A 340 36.68 -15.14 17.54
C GLY A 340 35.21 -14.70 17.73
N HIS A 341 34.99 -13.39 17.85
CA HIS A 341 33.65 -12.82 18.11
C HIS A 341 32.63 -13.10 17.00
N ALA A 342 33.07 -13.20 15.74
CA ALA A 342 32.15 -13.52 14.64
C ALA A 342 31.53 -14.93 14.81
N ALA A 343 32.30 -15.90 15.32
CA ALA A 343 31.78 -17.23 15.65
C ALA A 343 30.80 -17.16 16.81
N GLY A 344 31.10 -16.38 17.86
CA GLY A 344 30.18 -16.15 18.97
C GLY A 344 28.87 -15.49 18.53
N ASP A 345 28.92 -14.49 17.65
CA ASP A 345 27.74 -13.86 17.08
C ASP A 345 26.86 -14.86 16.31
N LYS A 346 27.50 -15.73 15.52
CA LYS A 346 26.82 -16.81 14.81
C LYS A 346 26.14 -17.79 15.77
N VAL A 347 26.84 -18.17 16.85
CA VAL A 347 26.30 -19.03 17.90
C VAL A 347 25.04 -18.41 18.53
N LEU A 348 25.08 -17.14 18.89
CA LEU A 348 23.93 -16.43 19.46
C LEU A 348 22.73 -16.38 18.51
N GLN A 349 22.98 -16.14 17.22
CA GLN A 349 21.93 -16.13 16.21
C GLN A 349 21.28 -17.50 16.00
N ASP A 350 22.10 -18.55 15.89
CA ASP A 350 21.60 -19.90 15.68
C ASP A 350 20.91 -20.45 16.92
N PHE A 351 21.45 -20.19 18.12
CA PHE A 351 20.79 -20.48 19.38
C PHE A 351 19.41 -19.81 19.47
N THR A 352 19.31 -18.55 19.13
CA THR A 352 18.02 -17.84 19.12
C THR A 352 17.01 -18.51 18.20
N ARG A 353 17.41 -18.93 16.99
CA ARG A 353 16.54 -19.66 16.06
C ARG A 353 16.09 -21.01 16.59
N MET A 354 17.01 -21.76 17.21
CA MET A 354 16.70 -23.06 17.83
C MET A 354 15.67 -22.88 18.94
N VAL A 355 15.87 -21.94 19.88
CA VAL A 355 14.96 -21.68 20.98
C VAL A 355 13.59 -21.21 20.48
N GLN A 356 13.54 -20.27 19.55
CA GLN A 356 12.28 -19.78 18.98
C GLN A 356 11.45 -20.86 18.31
N SER A 357 12.08 -21.89 17.74
CA SER A 357 11.37 -23.05 17.17
C SER A 357 10.71 -23.95 18.21
N GLN A 358 11.11 -23.87 19.48
CA GLN A 358 10.62 -24.72 20.57
C GLN A 358 9.52 -24.06 21.42
N ILE A 359 9.24 -22.78 21.25
CA ILE A 359 8.25 -22.03 22.01
C ILE A 359 7.12 -21.54 21.10
N ARG A 360 6.00 -21.15 21.68
CA ARG A 360 4.84 -20.64 20.95
C ARG A 360 5.05 -19.16 20.62
N SER A 361 4.39 -18.67 19.60
CA SER A 361 4.36 -17.24 19.27
C SER A 361 3.73 -16.36 20.36
N SER A 362 2.96 -16.97 21.29
CA SER A 362 2.37 -16.29 22.44
C SER A 362 3.35 -16.12 23.61
N ASP A 363 4.43 -16.91 23.64
CA ASP A 363 5.43 -16.85 24.70
C ASP A 363 6.41 -15.72 24.42
N LEU A 364 6.99 -15.14 25.47
CA LEU A 364 7.97 -14.07 25.32
C LEU A 364 9.38 -14.65 25.37
N PHE A 365 10.26 -14.18 24.50
CA PHE A 365 11.66 -14.58 24.46
C PHE A 365 12.55 -13.36 24.27
N GLY A 366 13.49 -13.15 25.19
CA GLY A 366 14.38 -12.00 25.21
C GLY A 366 15.83 -12.34 25.52
N ARG A 367 16.74 -11.52 25.00
CA ARG A 367 18.16 -11.52 25.40
C ARG A 367 18.36 -10.50 26.50
N ILE A 368 18.77 -10.94 27.68
CA ILE A 368 18.88 -10.12 28.88
C ILE A 368 20.33 -9.75 29.22
N GLY A 369 21.30 -10.46 28.68
CA GLY A 369 22.72 -10.24 28.85
C GLY A 369 23.53 -10.62 27.60
N GLY A 370 24.82 -10.74 27.71
CA GLY A 370 25.72 -11.13 26.62
C GLY A 370 25.36 -12.51 26.03
N GLU A 371 25.36 -13.52 26.87
CA GLU A 371 25.02 -14.92 26.56
C GLU A 371 23.75 -15.37 27.27
N GLU A 372 23.07 -14.47 28.00
CA GLU A 372 21.92 -14.76 28.83
C GLU A 372 20.60 -14.44 28.10
N PHE A 373 19.68 -15.36 28.18
CA PHE A 373 18.32 -15.22 27.60
C PHE A 373 17.26 -15.54 28.62
N ALA A 374 16.03 -15.07 28.37
CA ALA A 374 14.89 -15.36 29.20
C ALA A 374 13.67 -15.72 28.36
N ILE A 375 12.84 -16.65 28.87
CA ILE A 375 11.54 -16.99 28.29
C ILE A 375 10.46 -16.82 29.35
N LEU A 376 9.32 -16.21 28.97
CA LEU A 376 8.10 -16.23 29.76
C LEU A 376 7.06 -17.10 29.06
N LEU A 377 6.74 -18.25 29.70
CA LEU A 377 5.68 -19.17 29.25
C LEU A 377 4.36 -18.78 29.91
N LYS A 378 3.27 -18.74 29.15
CA LYS A 378 1.93 -18.33 29.59
C LYS A 378 0.99 -19.52 29.66
N ASP A 379 0.29 -19.67 30.79
CA ASP A 379 -0.74 -20.70 31.02
C ASP A 379 -0.22 -22.11 30.75
N VAL A 380 0.93 -22.45 31.34
CA VAL A 380 1.61 -23.74 31.20
C VAL A 380 1.80 -24.36 32.59
N SER A 381 1.55 -25.66 32.75
CA SER A 381 1.82 -26.39 34.00
C SER A 381 3.32 -26.47 34.28
N LEU A 382 3.70 -26.65 35.55
CA LEU A 382 5.10 -26.84 35.93
C LEU A 382 5.75 -28.01 35.15
N GLN A 383 5.07 -29.16 35.09
CA GLN A 383 5.57 -30.31 34.37
C GLN A 383 5.85 -30.03 32.88
N HIS A 384 4.92 -29.38 32.22
CA HIS A 384 5.07 -29.01 30.79
C HIS A 384 6.14 -27.92 30.59
N SER A 385 6.34 -27.04 31.57
CA SER A 385 7.44 -26.06 31.51
C SER A 385 8.81 -26.74 31.61
N VAL A 386 8.94 -27.79 32.46
CA VAL A 386 10.16 -28.60 32.53
C VAL A 386 10.41 -29.37 31.22
N GLU A 387 9.36 -29.93 30.61
CA GLU A 387 9.45 -30.60 29.32
C GLU A 387 9.94 -29.66 28.23
N ILE A 388 9.45 -28.41 28.19
CA ILE A 388 9.91 -27.37 27.24
C ILE A 388 11.39 -27.06 27.49
N ALA A 389 11.80 -26.83 28.73
CA ALA A 389 13.19 -26.58 29.09
C ALA A 389 14.11 -27.72 28.65
N GLN A 390 13.75 -28.97 28.96
CA GLN A 390 14.53 -30.14 28.55
C GLN A 390 14.62 -30.26 27.03
N ARG A 391 13.53 -30.01 26.32
CA ARG A 391 13.51 -30.05 24.86
C ARG A 391 14.44 -29.00 24.26
N ILE A 392 14.49 -27.79 24.84
CA ILE A 392 15.43 -26.74 24.42
C ILE A 392 16.87 -27.20 24.62
N CYS A 393 17.22 -27.74 25.82
CA CYS A 393 18.53 -28.29 26.09
C CYS A 393 18.95 -29.34 25.06
N ASN A 394 18.05 -30.30 24.76
CA ASN A 394 18.34 -31.39 23.84
C ASN A 394 18.54 -30.85 22.40
N VAL A 395 17.65 -29.97 21.93
CA VAL A 395 17.78 -29.40 20.57
C VAL A 395 19.07 -28.60 20.41
N VAL A 396 19.48 -27.83 21.42
CA VAL A 396 20.72 -27.06 21.39
C VAL A 396 21.95 -28.00 21.40
N ALA A 397 21.94 -29.04 22.21
CA ALA A 397 23.05 -29.99 22.29
C ALA A 397 23.18 -30.88 21.03
N ASP A 398 22.05 -31.30 20.45
CA ASP A 398 22.02 -32.21 19.31
C ASP A 398 22.21 -31.53 17.96
N THR A 399 22.06 -30.20 17.89
CA THR A 399 22.15 -29.42 16.62
C THR A 399 23.48 -28.70 16.52
N PRO A 400 24.45 -29.17 15.73
CA PRO A 400 25.73 -28.51 15.57
C PRO A 400 25.55 -27.17 14.82
N ILE A 401 26.20 -26.12 15.31
CA ILE A 401 26.27 -24.82 14.65
C ILE A 401 27.41 -24.86 13.64
N ILE A 402 27.12 -24.51 12.40
CA ILE A 402 28.10 -24.52 11.30
C ILE A 402 28.60 -23.10 11.10
N LEU A 403 29.90 -22.91 11.33
CA LEU A 403 30.59 -21.64 11.04
C LEU A 403 30.82 -21.45 9.54
N ASP A 404 31.16 -20.23 9.14
CA ASP A 404 31.36 -19.88 7.73
C ASP A 404 32.53 -20.62 7.06
N ASP A 405 33.48 -21.09 7.86
CA ASP A 405 34.61 -21.94 7.42
C ASP A 405 34.29 -23.43 7.37
N GLY A 406 33.03 -23.81 7.67
CA GLY A 406 32.57 -25.19 7.72
C GLY A 406 32.84 -25.92 9.05
N THR A 407 33.46 -25.27 10.04
CA THR A 407 33.67 -25.84 11.37
C THR A 407 32.33 -26.10 12.07
N LYS A 408 32.16 -27.27 12.68
CA LYS A 408 30.98 -27.64 13.46
C LYS A 408 31.24 -27.42 14.94
N LEU A 409 30.44 -26.60 15.58
CA LEU A 409 30.48 -26.36 17.01
C LEU A 409 29.25 -26.97 17.68
N ASN A 410 29.48 -27.76 18.75
CA ASN A 410 28.42 -28.19 19.65
C ASN A 410 28.41 -27.27 20.86
N VAL A 411 27.25 -26.77 21.19
CA VAL A 411 27.02 -25.87 22.32
C VAL A 411 25.98 -26.49 23.26
N SER A 412 26.03 -26.13 24.52
CA SER A 412 25.02 -26.50 25.49
C SER A 412 24.47 -25.25 26.20
N VAL A 413 23.35 -25.41 26.87
CA VAL A 413 22.67 -24.33 27.59
C VAL A 413 22.21 -24.84 28.96
N SER A 414 22.49 -24.03 29.97
CA SER A 414 21.95 -24.21 31.33
C SER A 414 20.66 -23.43 31.49
N ILE A 415 19.59 -24.07 32.03
CA ILE A 415 18.27 -23.44 32.17
C ILE A 415 17.82 -23.50 33.64
N GLY A 416 17.60 -22.32 34.23
CA GLY A 416 16.93 -22.17 35.50
C GLY A 416 15.43 -21.91 35.29
N LEU A 417 14.57 -22.50 36.14
CA LEU A 417 13.12 -22.42 36.00
C LEU A 417 12.47 -21.93 37.30
N SER A 418 11.54 -20.94 37.17
CA SER A 418 10.65 -20.49 38.25
C SER A 418 9.21 -20.53 37.78
N HIS A 419 8.34 -21.25 38.48
CA HIS A 419 6.91 -21.39 38.15
C HIS A 419 6.04 -20.83 39.25
N GLN A 420 5.01 -20.05 38.88
CA GLN A 420 4.12 -19.39 39.84
C GLN A 420 2.67 -19.37 39.35
N SER A 421 1.74 -19.53 40.30
CA SER A 421 0.31 -19.32 40.05
C SER A 421 -0.07 -17.89 40.39
N LEU A 422 -0.94 -17.29 39.55
CA LEU A 422 -1.47 -15.93 39.78
C LEU A 422 -2.82 -16.00 40.51
N PRO A 423 -3.19 -14.99 41.32
CA PRO A 423 -2.47 -13.73 41.59
C PRO A 423 -1.29 -13.87 42.54
N PHE A 424 -0.26 -13.08 42.31
CA PHE A 424 0.87 -12.97 43.25
C PHE A 424 0.51 -12.18 44.48
N CYS A 425 0.99 -12.65 45.63
CA CYS A 425 0.93 -11.91 46.88
C CYS A 425 2.20 -11.05 47.20
N VAL A 426 3.16 -11.00 46.24
CA VAL A 426 4.44 -10.29 46.50
C VAL A 426 4.77 -9.41 45.27
N PRO A 427 5.16 -8.11 45.50
CA PRO A 427 5.62 -7.25 44.41
C PRO A 427 6.95 -7.77 43.88
N PHE A 428 7.12 -7.71 42.54
CA PHE A 428 8.37 -7.94 41.87
C PHE A 428 9.42 -6.96 42.39
N GLN A 429 10.29 -7.39 43.26
CA GLN A 429 11.50 -6.61 43.59
C GLN A 429 12.59 -6.96 42.58
N GLN A 430 13.19 -5.89 42.07
CA GLN A 430 14.26 -5.85 41.06
C GLN A 430 15.47 -6.70 41.43
#